data_c9825c984bd6ee2972f48652894b4581
#
_entry.id   c9825c984bd6ee2972f48652894b4581
#
_cell.length_a   1.000
_cell.length_b   1.000
_cell.length_c   1.000
_cell.angle_alpha   90.00
_cell.angle_beta   90.00
_cell.angle_gamma   90.00
#
_symmetry.space_group_name_H-M   'P 1'
#
loop_
_entity.id
_entity.type
_entity.pdbx_description
1 polymer ?
#
loop_
_entity_poly.entity_id
_entity_poly.type
_entity_poly.pdbx_seq_one_letter_code
_entity_poly.pdbx_strand_id
1 'polypeptide(L)'
;MRQPNTAMRTGSASRRVALLVTTLLVLLLPMAPAQAQDYPNKPVRIVVPFAPGGSADVFGRFIAQKLQEATGQNFIVDNRPGAGSVIGTDAVAKSAPDGYTLLLMSNTHTVNESLIPNKPFQLMRDFVPVAPINYSDLVLVTKAALPVATLPDLLKAAKAKPGGLSYASSGPGTPYHMAGELLKFMGGVDILHVPYKGSAGARTDVLGGQVDMMFDAIPTMSEHIKTGKVKALATTGKQRSATLPDVPTASEAGVPGYEATIWLGLMAPKGTPAAIVTKLNAEVAKVTGSAEVRRAWSAQGTTAMTMGVDEISRYVAGDI
;
A
#
# COMPACT_ATOMS: atom_id res chain seq x y z
N MET A 1 43.57 4.03 91.09
CA MET A 1 42.34 3.27 90.80
C MET A 1 41.75 3.79 89.51
N ARG A 2 41.85 3.01 88.40
CA ARG A 2 41.26 3.42 87.06
C ARG A 2 40.09 2.47 86.81
N GLN A 3 38.91 3.02 86.58
CA GLN A 3 37.75 2.26 86.16
C GLN A 3 37.78 2.08 84.62
N PRO A 4 37.37 0.92 84.06
CA PRO A 4 37.29 0.71 82.65
C PRO A 4 35.94 1.16 82.10
N ASN A 5 35.97 1.90 80.98
CA ASN A 5 34.85 2.44 80.25
C ASN A 5 34.36 1.39 79.23
N THR A 6 33.18 0.85 79.45
CA THR A 6 32.54 -0.15 78.62
C THR A 6 31.57 0.57 77.63
N ALA A 7 32.03 0.95 76.42
CA ALA A 7 31.18 1.49 75.39
C ALA A 7 30.49 0.35 74.61
N MET A 8 29.19 0.22 74.81
CA MET A 8 28.30 -0.70 74.01
C MET A 8 28.27 -0.38 72.55
N ARG A 9 28.76 -1.32 71.75
CA ARG A 9 28.60 -1.31 70.25
C ARG A 9 27.25 -1.94 69.84
N THR A 10 26.15 -1.18 69.86
CA THR A 10 24.81 -1.69 69.49
C THR A 10 24.22 -1.00 68.17
N GLY A 11 25.09 -0.42 67.34
CA GLY A 11 24.62 0.38 66.23
C GLY A 11 24.57 -0.24 64.81
N SER A 12 25.17 -1.44 64.62
CA SER A 12 25.36 -1.91 63.18
C SER A 12 24.33 -2.93 62.71
N ALA A 13 23.71 -3.69 63.60
CA ALA A 13 22.71 -4.70 63.21
C ALA A 13 21.37 -4.07 62.85
N SER A 14 20.91 -3.07 63.60
CA SER A 14 19.65 -2.37 63.35
C SER A 14 19.64 -1.59 62.00
N ARG A 15 20.77 -1.00 61.61
CA ARG A 15 20.91 -0.33 60.32
C ARG A 15 20.87 -1.29 59.11
N ARG A 16 21.44 -2.50 59.25
CA ARG A 16 21.42 -3.51 58.20
C ARG A 16 20.03 -4.13 58.02
N VAL A 17 19.29 -4.35 59.11
CA VAL A 17 17.89 -4.82 59.05
C VAL A 17 16.97 -3.75 58.46
N ALA A 18 17.11 -2.46 58.80
CA ALA A 18 16.36 -1.39 58.24
C ALA A 18 16.60 -1.22 56.70
N LEU A 19 17.87 -1.35 56.24
CA LEU A 19 18.18 -1.31 54.80
C LEU A 19 17.58 -2.52 54.04
N LEU A 20 17.61 -3.73 54.61
CA LEU A 20 17.02 -4.91 53.99
C LEU A 20 15.48 -4.83 53.88
N VAL A 21 14.81 -4.28 54.90
CA VAL A 21 13.37 -4.09 54.92
C VAL A 21 12.95 -3.01 53.89
N THR A 22 13.74 -1.92 53.78
CA THR A 22 13.46 -0.86 52.77
C THR A 22 13.66 -1.38 51.34
N THR A 23 14.69 -2.21 51.11
CA THR A 23 14.94 -2.81 49.78
C THR A 23 13.86 -3.83 49.42
N LEU A 24 13.34 -4.59 50.37
CA LEU A 24 12.26 -5.56 50.16
C LEU A 24 10.90 -4.87 49.90
N LEU A 25 10.67 -3.71 50.53
CA LEU A 25 9.44 -2.92 50.30
C LEU A 25 9.40 -2.27 48.93
N VAL A 26 10.53 -1.89 48.34
CA VAL A 26 10.64 -1.35 46.98
C VAL A 26 10.39 -2.42 45.90
N LEU A 27 10.72 -3.69 46.19
CA LEU A 27 10.46 -4.83 45.32
C LEU A 27 9.00 -5.31 45.30
N LEU A 28 8.20 -4.86 46.29
CA LEU A 28 6.77 -5.19 46.41
C LEU A 28 5.83 -4.10 45.85
N LEU A 29 6.37 -3.06 45.18
CA LEU A 29 5.51 -2.14 44.42
C LEU A 29 4.80 -2.97 43.36
N PRO A 30 3.44 -3.01 43.37
CA PRO A 30 2.72 -3.70 42.33
C PRO A 30 3.13 -3.01 41.02
N MET A 31 3.71 -3.78 40.09
CA MET A 31 3.82 -3.35 38.69
C MET A 31 2.36 -3.10 38.25
N ALA A 32 1.94 -1.83 38.28
CA ALA A 32 0.67 -1.44 37.71
C ALA A 32 0.64 -2.06 36.32
N PRO A 33 -0.41 -2.82 35.95
CA PRO A 33 -0.52 -3.31 34.60
C PRO A 33 -0.40 -2.05 33.71
N ALA A 34 0.58 -2.03 32.82
CA ALA A 34 0.68 -1.00 31.81
C ALA A 34 -0.67 -1.05 31.10
N GLN A 35 -1.57 -0.14 31.47
CA GLN A 35 -2.85 -0.01 30.76
C GLN A 35 -2.44 0.20 29.31
N ALA A 36 -2.79 -0.75 28.46
CA ALA A 36 -2.59 -0.63 27.04
C ALA A 36 -3.25 0.71 26.68
N GLN A 37 -2.42 1.73 26.42
CA GLN A 37 -2.92 3.06 26.08
C GLN A 37 -3.95 2.85 24.97
N ASP A 38 -5.15 3.44 25.13
CA ASP A 38 -6.22 3.32 24.14
C ASP A 38 -5.68 3.81 22.78
N TYR A 39 -5.17 2.87 22.01
CA TYR A 39 -4.69 3.15 20.66
C TYR A 39 -5.89 3.14 19.70
N PRO A 40 -5.99 4.10 18.77
CA PRO A 40 -5.23 5.36 18.71
C PRO A 40 -5.81 6.41 19.68
N ASN A 41 -4.94 7.20 20.33
CA ASN A 41 -5.33 8.34 21.19
C ASN A 41 -4.83 9.70 20.66
N LYS A 42 -4.18 9.68 19.49
CA LYS A 42 -3.72 10.85 18.73
C LYS A 42 -3.85 10.56 17.22
N PRO A 43 -3.75 11.57 16.34
CA PRO A 43 -3.85 11.37 14.91
C PRO A 43 -2.86 10.33 14.38
N VAL A 44 -3.34 9.45 13.47
CA VAL A 44 -2.54 8.45 12.75
C VAL A 44 -2.28 8.95 11.34
N ARG A 45 -1.04 8.90 10.89
CA ARG A 45 -0.65 9.27 9.53
C ARG A 45 -0.54 8.05 8.63
N ILE A 46 -1.21 8.07 7.48
CA ILE A 46 -1.06 7.09 6.41
C ILE A 46 -0.25 7.73 5.29
N VAL A 47 1.01 7.33 5.14
CA VAL A 47 1.88 7.80 4.06
C VAL A 47 1.50 7.04 2.79
N VAL A 48 1.12 7.79 1.76
CA VAL A 48 0.87 7.31 0.40
C VAL A 48 2.05 7.72 -0.47
N PRO A 49 2.91 6.77 -0.91
CA PRO A 49 4.16 7.10 -1.61
C PRO A 49 3.96 7.42 -3.11
N PHE A 50 2.79 7.96 -3.46
CA PHE A 50 2.38 8.37 -4.80
C PHE A 50 1.70 9.74 -4.77
N ALA A 51 1.67 10.42 -5.92
CA ALA A 51 0.97 11.69 -6.06
C ALA A 51 -0.56 11.54 -5.82
N PRO A 52 -1.23 12.59 -5.35
CA PRO A 52 -2.68 12.59 -5.15
C PRO A 52 -3.48 12.24 -6.41
N GLY A 53 -4.71 11.73 -6.24
CA GLY A 53 -5.68 11.47 -7.31
C GLY A 53 -5.50 10.14 -8.06
N GLY A 54 -4.50 9.32 -7.69
CA GLY A 54 -4.37 7.95 -8.15
C GLY A 54 -5.14 6.97 -7.27
N SER A 55 -5.23 5.69 -7.71
CA SER A 55 -5.93 4.62 -6.99
C SER A 55 -5.48 4.50 -5.51
N ALA A 56 -4.17 4.55 -5.25
CA ALA A 56 -3.63 4.49 -3.89
C ALA A 56 -4.13 5.65 -3.00
N ASP A 57 -4.20 6.87 -3.53
CA ASP A 57 -4.69 8.03 -2.79
C ASP A 57 -6.22 7.93 -2.54
N VAL A 58 -6.99 7.54 -3.54
CA VAL A 58 -8.46 7.41 -3.44
C VAL A 58 -8.83 6.38 -2.36
N PHE A 59 -8.27 5.16 -2.43
CA PHE A 59 -8.57 4.12 -1.46
C PHE A 59 -7.91 4.37 -0.10
N GLY A 60 -6.74 5.01 -0.07
CA GLY A 60 -6.10 5.45 1.17
C GLY A 60 -6.96 6.44 1.95
N ARG A 61 -7.55 7.44 1.28
CA ARG A 61 -8.48 8.40 1.90
C ARG A 61 -9.78 7.74 2.35
N PHE A 62 -10.31 6.80 1.55
CA PHE A 62 -11.50 6.05 1.95
C PHE A 62 -11.26 5.26 3.23
N ILE A 63 -10.16 4.51 3.31
CA ILE A 63 -9.81 3.73 4.52
C ILE A 63 -9.52 4.67 5.70
N ALA A 64 -8.81 5.80 5.48
CA ALA A 64 -8.56 6.79 6.52
C ALA A 64 -9.86 7.33 7.13
N GLN A 65 -10.83 7.69 6.29
CA GLN A 65 -12.14 8.14 6.73
C GLN A 65 -12.87 7.06 7.53
N LYS A 66 -12.91 5.82 7.05
CA LYS A 66 -13.59 4.71 7.75
C LYS A 66 -12.93 4.35 9.08
N LEU A 67 -11.61 4.40 9.15
CA LEU A 67 -10.89 4.22 10.41
C LEU A 67 -11.15 5.37 11.39
N GLN A 68 -11.25 6.61 10.91
CA GLN A 68 -11.65 7.76 11.73
C GLN A 68 -13.08 7.58 12.29
N GLU A 69 -14.03 7.15 11.46
CA GLU A 69 -15.41 6.87 11.88
C GLU A 69 -15.45 5.75 12.96
N ALA A 70 -14.62 4.72 12.81
CA ALA A 70 -14.59 3.57 13.71
C ALA A 70 -13.88 3.83 15.05
N THR A 71 -12.84 4.68 15.05
CA THR A 71 -11.97 4.88 16.23
C THR A 71 -12.15 6.21 16.92
N GLY A 72 -12.82 7.18 16.29
CA GLY A 72 -12.97 8.54 16.79
C GLY A 72 -11.68 9.39 16.70
N GLN A 73 -10.60 8.85 16.10
CA GLN A 73 -9.32 9.53 15.93
C GLN A 73 -9.04 9.84 14.46
N ASN A 74 -8.37 10.96 14.20
CA ASN A 74 -8.07 11.38 12.84
C ASN A 74 -7.05 10.43 12.18
N PHE A 75 -7.34 9.99 10.96
CA PHE A 75 -6.39 9.33 10.06
C PHE A 75 -6.08 10.25 8.90
N ILE A 76 -4.83 10.70 8.79
CA ILE A 76 -4.39 11.74 7.86
C ILE A 76 -3.59 11.11 6.73
N VAL A 77 -4.05 11.27 5.49
CA VAL A 77 -3.30 10.86 4.30
C VAL A 77 -2.22 11.89 3.97
N ASP A 78 -0.97 11.42 3.90
CA ASP A 78 0.23 12.19 3.58
C ASP A 78 0.87 11.66 2.29
N ASN A 79 0.69 12.36 1.17
CA ASN A 79 1.25 11.96 -0.12
C ASN A 79 2.73 12.34 -0.20
N ARG A 80 3.61 11.32 -0.34
CA ARG A 80 5.08 11.48 -0.45
C ARG A 80 5.63 10.76 -1.67
N PRO A 81 5.36 11.27 -2.89
CA PRO A 81 5.81 10.63 -4.13
C PRO A 81 7.33 10.78 -4.34
N GLY A 82 7.88 9.90 -5.18
CA GLY A 82 9.23 10.03 -5.73
C GLY A 82 10.03 8.74 -5.69
N ALA A 83 10.97 8.63 -6.63
CA ALA A 83 11.87 7.50 -6.80
C ALA A 83 11.16 6.12 -6.80
N GLY A 84 10.04 5.99 -7.56
CA GLY A 84 9.30 4.73 -7.61
C GLY A 84 8.73 4.29 -6.26
N SER A 85 8.22 5.22 -5.45
CA SER A 85 7.74 5.04 -4.07
C SER A 85 8.82 5.03 -2.97
N VAL A 86 10.10 4.97 -3.29
CA VAL A 86 11.18 4.80 -2.30
C VAL A 86 11.20 5.93 -1.27
N ILE A 87 10.97 7.20 -1.67
CA ILE A 87 11.04 8.34 -0.76
C ILE A 87 10.00 8.23 0.37
N GLY A 88 8.74 7.99 0.03
CA GLY A 88 7.67 7.85 1.02
C GLY A 88 7.83 6.62 1.89
N THR A 89 8.25 5.51 1.30
CA THR A 89 8.45 4.24 2.01
C THR A 89 9.61 4.33 3.00
N ASP A 90 10.74 4.93 2.61
CA ASP A 90 11.88 5.15 3.50
C ASP A 90 11.52 6.04 4.70
N ALA A 91 10.70 7.07 4.48
CA ALA A 91 10.22 7.92 5.56
C ALA A 91 9.40 7.15 6.60
N VAL A 92 8.62 6.13 6.19
CA VAL A 92 7.90 5.26 7.12
C VAL A 92 8.84 4.26 7.79
N ALA A 93 9.76 3.66 7.05
CA ALA A 93 10.74 2.72 7.61
C ALA A 93 11.53 3.32 8.79
N LYS A 94 11.80 4.63 8.72
CA LYS A 94 12.53 5.40 9.75
C LYS A 94 11.64 6.01 10.83
N SER A 95 10.33 5.83 10.76
CA SER A 95 9.42 6.35 11.79
C SER A 95 9.38 5.45 13.02
N ALA A 96 8.88 6.01 14.15
CA ALA A 96 8.72 5.23 15.37
C ALA A 96 7.76 4.05 15.15
N PRO A 97 8.06 2.85 15.69
CA PRO A 97 7.21 1.67 15.55
C PRO A 97 6.07 1.69 16.60
N ASP A 98 5.31 2.78 16.64
CA ASP A 98 4.25 3.03 17.63
C ASP A 98 2.82 2.95 17.01
N GLY A 99 2.73 2.61 15.72
CA GLY A 99 1.47 2.49 14.99
C GLY A 99 0.89 3.83 14.49
N TYR A 100 1.50 4.97 14.78
CA TYR A 100 0.98 6.29 14.37
C TYR A 100 1.50 6.77 13.01
N THR A 101 2.38 6.00 12.38
CA THR A 101 2.77 6.19 10.98
C THR A 101 2.67 4.87 10.25
N LEU A 102 1.79 4.81 9.26
CA LEU A 102 1.51 3.63 8.44
C LEU A 102 1.92 3.91 6.99
N LEU A 103 2.29 2.87 6.28
CA LEU A 103 2.53 2.90 4.84
C LEU A 103 1.32 2.34 4.11
N LEU A 104 0.79 3.07 3.15
CA LEU A 104 -0.07 2.48 2.13
C LEU A 104 0.80 1.89 1.04
N MET A 105 0.83 0.57 0.97
CA MET A 105 1.61 -0.19 0.00
C MET A 105 0.78 -0.65 -1.19
N SER A 106 1.45 -0.99 -2.26
CA SER A 106 0.95 -1.74 -3.41
C SER A 106 2.00 -2.75 -3.85
N ASN A 107 1.71 -3.57 -4.83
CA ASN A 107 2.69 -4.46 -5.48
C ASN A 107 3.89 -3.72 -6.15
N THR A 108 3.90 -2.38 -6.21
CA THR A 108 5.13 -1.62 -6.46
C THR A 108 6.23 -1.96 -5.46
N HIS A 109 5.88 -2.16 -4.19
CA HIS A 109 6.87 -2.38 -3.13
C HIS A 109 7.47 -3.78 -3.20
N THR A 110 6.68 -4.78 -3.58
CA THR A 110 7.16 -6.15 -3.80
C THR A 110 8.06 -6.24 -5.04
N VAL A 111 7.66 -5.60 -6.15
CA VAL A 111 8.48 -5.46 -7.37
C VAL A 111 9.80 -4.74 -7.09
N ASN A 112 9.80 -3.70 -6.24
CA ASN A 112 10.99 -2.96 -5.89
C ASN A 112 12.01 -3.77 -5.08
N GLU A 113 11.63 -4.90 -4.48
CA GLU A 113 12.61 -5.80 -3.85
C GLU A 113 13.65 -6.30 -4.86
N SER A 114 13.23 -6.58 -6.09
CA SER A 114 14.09 -6.99 -7.20
C SER A 114 14.56 -5.83 -8.07
N LEU A 115 13.66 -4.86 -8.38
CA LEU A 115 13.95 -3.78 -9.33
C LEU A 115 14.90 -2.73 -8.78
N ILE A 116 14.88 -2.46 -7.45
CA ILE A 116 15.71 -1.45 -6.79
C ILE A 116 16.50 -2.08 -5.63
N PRO A 117 17.54 -2.88 -5.92
CA PRO A 117 18.25 -3.64 -4.89
C PRO A 117 18.95 -2.76 -3.84
N ASN A 118 19.39 -1.54 -4.24
CA ASN A 118 20.11 -0.62 -3.37
C ASN A 118 19.22 0.42 -2.65
N LYS A 119 17.90 0.16 -2.52
CA LYS A 119 17.03 1.03 -1.74
C LYS A 119 17.38 0.98 -0.24
N PRO A 120 17.11 2.04 0.55
CA PRO A 120 17.54 2.14 1.95
C PRO A 120 16.77 1.25 2.94
N PHE A 121 15.80 0.47 2.47
CA PHE A 121 15.00 -0.45 3.27
C PHE A 121 14.81 -1.80 2.52
N GLN A 122 14.38 -2.80 3.26
CA GLN A 122 13.87 -4.08 2.73
C GLN A 122 12.47 -4.32 3.28
N LEU A 123 11.53 -4.69 2.41
CA LEU A 123 10.11 -4.68 2.76
C LEU A 123 9.79 -5.54 4.00
N MET A 124 10.14 -6.81 3.99
CA MET A 124 9.81 -7.72 5.11
C MET A 124 10.77 -7.62 6.30
N ARG A 125 11.93 -6.97 6.15
CA ARG A 125 12.86 -6.70 7.26
C ARG A 125 12.40 -5.49 8.08
N ASP A 126 11.98 -4.41 7.41
CA ASP A 126 11.78 -3.10 8.02
C ASP A 126 10.30 -2.77 8.26
N PHE A 127 9.40 -3.64 7.81
CA PHE A 127 7.95 -3.47 7.96
C PHE A 127 7.27 -4.74 8.46
N VAL A 128 6.07 -4.56 8.99
CA VAL A 128 5.10 -5.62 9.27
C VAL A 128 3.81 -5.33 8.51
N PRO A 129 3.29 -6.30 7.71
CA PRO A 129 1.98 -6.16 7.08
C PRO A 129 0.87 -6.03 8.12
N VAL A 130 -0.05 -5.10 7.89
CA VAL A 130 -1.17 -4.82 8.79
C VAL A 130 -2.45 -5.42 8.24
N ALA A 131 -2.87 -4.98 7.05
CA ALA A 131 -4.10 -5.46 6.42
C ALA A 131 -4.08 -5.23 4.91
N PRO A 132 -4.71 -6.11 4.10
CA PRO A 132 -5.03 -5.79 2.72
C PRO A 132 -6.21 -4.82 2.68
N ILE A 133 -6.33 -4.12 1.56
CA ILE A 133 -7.46 -3.20 1.29
C ILE A 133 -8.28 -3.75 0.13
N ASN A 134 -7.72 -3.78 -1.06
CA ASN A 134 -8.39 -4.23 -2.27
C ASN A 134 -7.40 -4.68 -3.34
N TYR A 135 -7.94 -5.32 -4.38
CA TYR A 135 -7.29 -5.46 -5.66
C TYR A 135 -8.22 -5.02 -6.79
N SER A 136 -7.63 -4.60 -7.92
CA SER A 136 -8.34 -4.26 -9.15
C SER A 136 -7.58 -4.78 -10.35
N ASP A 137 -8.33 -5.22 -11.35
CA ASP A 137 -7.78 -5.35 -12.68
C ASP A 137 -7.48 -3.96 -13.24
N LEU A 138 -6.58 -3.92 -14.22
CA LEU A 138 -6.27 -2.73 -14.97
C LEU A 138 -7.08 -2.72 -16.27
N VAL A 139 -7.14 -1.55 -16.90
CA VAL A 139 -7.65 -1.40 -18.26
C VAL A 139 -6.60 -0.68 -19.10
N LEU A 140 -6.32 -1.22 -20.28
CA LEU A 140 -5.53 -0.56 -21.30
C LEU A 140 -6.42 0.41 -22.04
N VAL A 141 -6.08 1.67 -21.95
CA VAL A 141 -6.77 2.73 -22.70
C VAL A 141 -5.81 3.47 -23.62
N THR A 142 -6.38 4.01 -24.71
CA THR A 142 -5.68 4.93 -25.61
C THR A 142 -6.35 6.28 -25.64
N LYS A 143 -5.61 7.33 -26.03
CA LYS A 143 -6.21 8.62 -26.41
C LYS A 143 -7.27 8.41 -27.49
N ALA A 144 -8.35 9.18 -27.44
CA ALA A 144 -9.47 9.02 -28.36
C ALA A 144 -9.08 9.17 -29.85
N ALA A 145 -8.12 10.05 -30.15
CA ALA A 145 -7.66 10.32 -31.51
C ALA A 145 -6.74 9.25 -32.12
N LEU A 146 -6.22 8.28 -31.32
CA LEU A 146 -5.36 7.23 -31.88
C LEU A 146 -6.17 6.34 -32.86
N PRO A 147 -5.71 6.11 -34.12
CA PRO A 147 -6.46 5.38 -35.13
C PRO A 147 -6.37 3.85 -34.93
N VAL A 148 -6.71 3.36 -33.72
CA VAL A 148 -6.84 1.95 -33.36
C VAL A 148 -8.18 1.73 -32.65
N ALA A 149 -8.79 0.57 -32.88
CA ALA A 149 -10.06 0.20 -32.28
C ALA A 149 -9.92 -1.00 -31.32
N THR A 150 -8.92 -1.83 -31.53
CA THR A 150 -8.72 -3.08 -30.79
C THR A 150 -7.26 -3.24 -30.32
N LEU A 151 -7.02 -4.15 -29.39
CA LEU A 151 -5.66 -4.50 -28.98
C LEU A 151 -4.82 -5.06 -30.15
N PRO A 152 -5.32 -5.95 -31.03
CA PRO A 152 -4.61 -6.35 -32.24
C PRO A 152 -4.21 -5.18 -33.14
N ASP A 153 -5.06 -4.18 -33.33
CA ASP A 153 -4.72 -2.97 -34.12
C ASP A 153 -3.57 -2.19 -33.47
N LEU A 154 -3.59 -2.05 -32.15
CA LEU A 154 -2.52 -1.40 -31.39
C LEU A 154 -1.19 -2.14 -31.58
N LEU A 155 -1.19 -3.47 -31.41
CA LEU A 155 0.01 -4.27 -31.58
C LEU A 155 0.54 -4.23 -33.01
N LYS A 156 -0.36 -4.24 -34.00
CA LYS A 156 0.02 -4.07 -35.42
C LYS A 156 0.65 -2.70 -35.67
N ALA A 157 0.07 -1.62 -35.13
CA ALA A 157 0.62 -0.27 -35.25
C ALA A 157 2.00 -0.14 -34.59
N ALA A 158 2.17 -0.72 -33.39
CA ALA A 158 3.45 -0.74 -32.67
C ALA A 158 4.53 -1.53 -33.42
N LYS A 159 4.19 -2.67 -34.02
CA LYS A 159 5.10 -3.47 -34.86
C LYS A 159 5.52 -2.74 -36.14
N ALA A 160 4.59 -1.99 -36.76
CA ALA A 160 4.86 -1.24 -37.97
C ALA A 160 5.83 -0.07 -37.73
N LYS A 161 5.86 0.50 -36.54
CA LYS A 161 6.75 1.61 -36.16
C LYS A 161 7.27 1.42 -34.73
N PRO A 162 8.34 0.62 -34.53
CA PRO A 162 8.96 0.44 -33.20
C PRO A 162 9.34 1.78 -32.57
N GLY A 163 9.01 1.97 -31.28
CA GLY A 163 9.21 3.23 -30.55
C GLY A 163 8.29 4.38 -31.01
N GLY A 164 7.37 4.15 -31.97
CA GLY A 164 6.48 5.18 -32.52
C GLY A 164 5.23 5.46 -31.67
N LEU A 165 4.93 4.62 -30.70
CA LEU A 165 3.88 4.81 -29.71
C LEU A 165 4.50 5.00 -28.33
N SER A 166 3.77 5.70 -27.45
CA SER A 166 4.17 5.94 -26.07
C SER A 166 3.11 5.46 -25.09
N TYR A 167 3.56 4.95 -23.93
CA TYR A 167 2.65 4.65 -22.83
C TYR A 167 3.06 5.36 -21.53
N ALA A 168 2.06 5.90 -20.83
CA ALA A 168 2.24 6.54 -19.53
C ALA A 168 2.07 5.55 -18.39
N SER A 169 2.85 5.72 -17.31
CA SER A 169 2.69 4.98 -16.06
C SER A 169 2.77 5.90 -14.85
N SER A 170 2.45 5.38 -13.66
CA SER A 170 2.63 6.11 -12.41
C SER A 170 4.06 6.11 -11.88
N GLY A 171 5.02 5.66 -12.69
CA GLY A 171 6.44 5.61 -12.39
C GLY A 171 7.03 4.20 -12.50
N PRO A 172 8.38 4.07 -12.51
CA PRO A 172 9.05 2.78 -12.60
C PRO A 172 8.63 1.83 -11.47
N GLY A 173 8.50 0.54 -11.79
CA GLY A 173 8.13 -0.52 -10.85
C GLY A 173 6.65 -0.54 -10.43
N THR A 174 5.84 0.45 -10.85
CA THR A 174 4.41 0.44 -10.55
C THR A 174 3.65 -0.60 -11.36
N PRO A 175 2.48 -1.09 -10.90
CA PRO A 175 1.65 -2.03 -11.66
C PRO A 175 1.36 -1.57 -13.10
N TYR A 176 1.19 -0.28 -13.29
CA TYR A 176 0.93 0.32 -14.60
C TYR A 176 2.15 0.29 -15.53
N HIS A 177 3.37 0.44 -14.97
CA HIS A 177 4.61 0.25 -15.69
C HIS A 177 4.80 -1.23 -16.04
N MET A 178 4.66 -2.11 -15.05
CA MET A 178 4.85 -3.56 -15.25
C MET A 178 3.85 -4.13 -16.25
N ALA A 179 2.60 -3.67 -16.24
CA ALA A 179 1.62 -4.03 -17.24
C ALA A 179 2.04 -3.60 -18.66
N GLY A 180 2.60 -2.39 -18.80
CA GLY A 180 3.14 -1.92 -20.08
C GLY A 180 4.32 -2.76 -20.57
N GLU A 181 5.30 -3.07 -19.69
CA GLU A 181 6.44 -3.90 -20.03
C GLU A 181 6.04 -5.35 -20.35
N LEU A 182 5.05 -5.90 -19.61
CA LEU A 182 4.51 -7.22 -19.90
C LEU A 182 3.84 -7.24 -21.30
N LEU A 183 3.10 -6.20 -21.66
CA LEU A 183 2.50 -6.08 -23.00
C LEU A 183 3.57 -6.00 -24.09
N LYS A 184 4.64 -5.25 -23.86
CA LYS A 184 5.79 -5.17 -24.79
C LYS A 184 6.43 -6.55 -24.98
N PHE A 185 6.69 -7.25 -23.89
CA PHE A 185 7.30 -8.57 -23.91
C PHE A 185 6.42 -9.61 -24.60
N MET A 186 5.16 -9.77 -24.18
CA MET A 186 4.25 -10.78 -24.71
C MET A 186 3.76 -10.47 -26.12
N GLY A 187 3.57 -9.17 -26.43
CA GLY A 187 3.13 -8.69 -27.75
C GLY A 187 4.25 -8.61 -28.78
N GLY A 188 5.52 -8.71 -28.35
CA GLY A 188 6.70 -8.55 -29.19
C GLY A 188 6.74 -7.16 -29.85
N VAL A 189 6.50 -6.09 -29.07
CA VAL A 189 6.41 -4.69 -29.56
C VAL A 189 7.33 -3.78 -28.76
N ASP A 190 7.78 -2.71 -29.40
CA ASP A 190 8.52 -1.64 -28.77
C ASP A 190 7.64 -0.39 -28.66
N ILE A 191 7.38 0.04 -27.41
CA ILE A 191 6.54 1.19 -27.06
C ILE A 191 7.30 2.02 -26.02
N LEU A 192 7.43 3.32 -26.24
CA LEU A 192 8.20 4.22 -25.38
C LEU A 192 7.51 4.41 -24.02
N HIS A 193 8.20 4.16 -22.93
CA HIS A 193 7.71 4.42 -21.58
C HIS A 193 7.87 5.89 -21.17
N VAL A 194 6.79 6.51 -20.69
CA VAL A 194 6.76 7.88 -20.15
C VAL A 194 6.36 7.82 -18.66
N PRO A 195 7.31 7.91 -17.72
CA PRO A 195 7.03 7.80 -16.30
C PRO A 195 6.50 9.09 -15.68
N TYR A 196 5.50 8.98 -14.79
CA TYR A 196 4.96 10.06 -13.97
C TYR A 196 5.17 9.75 -12.47
N LYS A 197 4.94 10.73 -11.59
CA LYS A 197 5.02 10.55 -10.12
C LYS A 197 3.73 9.96 -9.52
N GLY A 198 2.76 9.56 -10.36
CA GLY A 198 1.46 9.01 -10.00
C GLY A 198 0.54 8.95 -11.21
N SER A 199 -0.55 8.15 -11.14
CA SER A 199 -1.42 7.90 -12.30
C SER A 199 -2.28 9.11 -12.71
N ALA A 200 -2.55 10.07 -11.81
CA ALA A 200 -3.36 11.24 -12.14
C ALA A 200 -2.73 12.09 -13.25
N GLY A 201 -1.42 12.40 -13.17
CA GLY A 201 -0.71 13.13 -14.21
C GLY A 201 -0.64 12.35 -15.53
N ALA A 202 -0.34 11.05 -15.46
CA ALA A 202 -0.34 10.16 -16.61
C ALA A 202 -1.72 10.16 -17.32
N ARG A 203 -2.80 10.08 -16.55
CA ARG A 203 -4.17 10.12 -17.05
C ARG A 203 -4.49 11.44 -17.73
N THR A 204 -4.10 12.57 -17.14
CA THR A 204 -4.29 13.91 -17.71
C THR A 204 -3.64 14.00 -19.10
N ASP A 205 -2.43 13.50 -19.26
CA ASP A 205 -1.70 13.59 -20.52
C ASP A 205 -2.23 12.60 -21.59
N VAL A 206 -2.75 11.45 -21.21
CA VAL A 206 -3.45 10.55 -22.14
C VAL A 206 -4.79 11.16 -22.58
N LEU A 207 -5.56 11.75 -21.66
CA LEU A 207 -6.80 12.47 -21.97
C LEU A 207 -6.56 13.69 -22.85
N GLY A 208 -5.45 14.39 -22.63
CA GLY A 208 -4.99 15.53 -23.43
C GLY A 208 -4.31 15.16 -24.73
N GLY A 209 -4.11 13.85 -25.01
CA GLY A 209 -3.50 13.36 -26.24
C GLY A 209 -1.97 13.50 -26.33
N GLN A 210 -1.28 13.87 -25.22
CA GLN A 210 0.17 14.02 -25.16
C GLN A 210 0.90 12.67 -25.17
N VAL A 211 0.30 11.64 -24.58
CA VAL A 211 0.77 10.26 -24.57
C VAL A 211 -0.30 9.37 -25.21
N ASP A 212 0.11 8.31 -25.91
CA ASP A 212 -0.81 7.54 -26.74
C ASP A 212 -1.71 6.61 -25.95
N MET A 213 -1.18 6.00 -24.86
CA MET A 213 -1.91 5.00 -24.08
C MET A 213 -1.42 4.93 -22.64
N MET A 214 -2.19 4.25 -21.80
CA MET A 214 -1.78 3.85 -20.46
C MET A 214 -2.55 2.61 -19.98
N PHE A 215 -1.98 1.91 -19.02
CA PHE A 215 -2.76 1.08 -18.14
C PHE A 215 -3.16 1.91 -16.90
N ASP A 216 -4.40 1.77 -16.45
CA ASP A 216 -4.85 2.38 -15.20
C ASP A 216 -5.86 1.44 -14.51
N ALA A 217 -6.12 1.66 -13.23
CA ALA A 217 -7.12 0.89 -12.50
C ALA A 217 -8.53 1.21 -13.05
N ILE A 218 -9.37 0.19 -13.19
CA ILE A 218 -10.73 0.36 -13.72
C ILE A 218 -11.52 1.43 -12.95
N PRO A 219 -11.49 1.49 -11.60
CA PRO A 219 -12.25 2.50 -10.85
C PRO A 219 -11.91 3.95 -11.22
N THR A 220 -10.67 4.22 -11.56
CA THR A 220 -10.21 5.57 -11.88
C THR A 220 -10.39 5.94 -13.35
N MET A 221 -10.69 4.96 -14.22
CA MET A 221 -10.77 5.18 -15.67
C MET A 221 -12.19 4.98 -16.24
N SER A 222 -13.05 4.23 -15.55
CA SER A 222 -14.37 3.82 -16.08
C SER A 222 -15.23 4.98 -16.58
N GLU A 223 -15.24 6.12 -15.89
CA GLU A 223 -16.04 7.28 -16.31
C GLU A 223 -15.49 7.95 -17.58
N HIS A 224 -14.16 7.98 -17.73
CA HIS A 224 -13.53 8.50 -18.95
C HIS A 224 -13.78 7.60 -20.17
N ILE A 225 -13.88 6.29 -19.94
CA ILE A 225 -14.25 5.30 -20.97
C ILE A 225 -15.72 5.50 -21.37
N LYS A 226 -16.64 5.55 -20.40
CA LYS A 226 -18.08 5.72 -20.63
C LYS A 226 -18.40 7.02 -21.38
N THR A 227 -17.66 8.09 -21.12
CA THR A 227 -17.83 9.39 -21.78
C THR A 227 -17.05 9.53 -23.10
N GLY A 228 -16.36 8.46 -23.54
CA GLY A 228 -15.64 8.44 -24.83
C GLY A 228 -14.38 9.31 -24.86
N LYS A 229 -13.89 9.78 -23.73
CA LYS A 229 -12.67 10.59 -23.64
C LYS A 229 -11.41 9.76 -23.91
N VAL A 230 -11.48 8.46 -23.73
CA VAL A 230 -10.46 7.46 -24.08
C VAL A 230 -11.14 6.24 -24.67
N LYS A 231 -10.39 5.41 -25.41
CA LYS A 231 -10.85 4.11 -25.89
C LYS A 231 -10.25 3.01 -25.00
N ALA A 232 -11.09 2.13 -24.47
CA ALA A 232 -10.65 0.92 -23.78
C ALA A 232 -10.42 -0.19 -24.81
N LEU A 233 -9.23 -0.78 -24.82
CA LEU A 233 -8.88 -1.85 -25.75
C LEU A 233 -8.93 -3.24 -25.12
N ALA A 234 -8.56 -3.35 -23.83
CA ALA A 234 -8.58 -4.60 -23.10
C ALA A 234 -8.54 -4.38 -21.59
N THR A 235 -9.12 -5.29 -20.82
CA THR A 235 -8.90 -5.43 -19.38
C THR A 235 -7.80 -6.46 -19.12
N THR A 236 -7.20 -6.44 -17.93
CA THR A 236 -6.03 -7.28 -17.62
C THR A 236 -6.32 -8.46 -16.71
N GLY A 237 -7.58 -8.63 -16.33
CA GLY A 237 -8.03 -9.74 -15.49
C GLY A 237 -8.18 -11.05 -16.29
N LYS A 238 -8.31 -12.16 -15.55
CA LYS A 238 -8.62 -13.48 -16.13
C LYS A 238 -9.99 -13.54 -16.79
N GLN A 239 -10.91 -12.70 -16.36
CA GLN A 239 -12.27 -12.61 -16.85
C GLN A 239 -12.59 -11.15 -17.15
N ARG A 240 -13.59 -10.92 -18.02
CA ARG A 240 -14.08 -9.57 -18.30
C ARG A 240 -14.58 -8.89 -17.03
N SER A 241 -14.31 -7.62 -16.91
CA SER A 241 -14.82 -6.82 -15.82
C SER A 241 -16.33 -6.61 -15.94
N ALA A 242 -17.08 -6.87 -14.86
CA ALA A 242 -18.51 -6.55 -14.82
C ALA A 242 -18.82 -5.06 -15.03
N THR A 243 -17.86 -4.18 -14.74
CA THR A 243 -17.98 -2.72 -14.97
C THR A 243 -17.78 -2.34 -16.43
N LEU A 244 -17.06 -3.17 -17.21
CA LEU A 244 -16.72 -2.96 -18.61
C LEU A 244 -16.97 -4.26 -19.41
N PRO A 245 -18.22 -4.77 -19.48
CA PRO A 245 -18.52 -6.10 -20.02
C PRO A 245 -18.22 -6.23 -21.52
N ASP A 246 -18.27 -5.11 -22.25
CA ASP A 246 -17.98 -5.08 -23.69
C ASP A 246 -16.48 -5.02 -24.01
N VAL A 247 -15.63 -4.74 -23.01
CA VAL A 247 -14.18 -4.68 -23.18
C VAL A 247 -13.60 -6.09 -22.95
N PRO A 248 -12.96 -6.70 -23.96
CA PRO A 248 -12.36 -8.03 -23.79
C PRO A 248 -11.19 -8.01 -22.81
N THR A 249 -10.82 -9.17 -22.29
CA THR A 249 -9.53 -9.32 -21.61
C THR A 249 -8.38 -9.26 -22.63
N ALA A 250 -7.19 -8.90 -22.22
CA ALA A 250 -6.00 -8.91 -23.08
C ALA A 250 -5.72 -10.33 -23.60
N SER A 251 -6.01 -11.35 -22.79
CA SER A 251 -5.91 -12.76 -23.18
C SER A 251 -6.88 -13.10 -24.30
N GLU A 252 -8.17 -12.71 -24.21
CA GLU A 252 -9.18 -12.86 -25.26
C GLU A 252 -8.82 -12.06 -26.51
N ALA A 253 -8.18 -10.89 -26.34
CA ALA A 253 -7.84 -9.97 -27.42
C ALA A 253 -6.49 -10.29 -28.11
N GLY A 254 -5.94 -11.49 -27.93
CA GLY A 254 -4.80 -11.98 -28.69
C GLY A 254 -3.45 -11.93 -28.00
N VAL A 255 -3.42 -11.75 -26.66
CA VAL A 255 -2.21 -11.92 -25.82
C VAL A 255 -2.49 -12.99 -24.76
N PRO A 256 -2.47 -14.29 -25.13
CA PRO A 256 -2.87 -15.38 -24.26
C PRO A 256 -2.05 -15.42 -22.96
N GLY A 257 -2.72 -15.57 -21.81
CA GLY A 257 -2.07 -15.63 -20.51
C GLY A 257 -1.64 -14.28 -19.94
N TYR A 258 -1.98 -13.17 -20.60
CA TYR A 258 -1.74 -11.85 -20.06
C TYR A 258 -2.62 -11.61 -18.82
N GLU A 259 -1.98 -11.29 -17.70
CA GLU A 259 -2.64 -10.94 -16.46
C GLU A 259 -1.82 -9.87 -15.72
N ALA A 260 -2.46 -8.80 -15.27
CA ALA A 260 -1.85 -7.77 -14.45
C ALA A 260 -2.90 -7.14 -13.52
N THR A 261 -2.55 -6.98 -12.26
CA THR A 261 -3.43 -6.42 -11.24
C THR A 261 -2.70 -5.38 -10.41
N ILE A 262 -3.46 -4.50 -9.75
CA ILE A 262 -2.98 -3.69 -8.64
C ILE A 262 -3.68 -4.14 -7.37
N TRP A 263 -2.92 -4.31 -6.29
CA TRP A 263 -3.49 -4.49 -4.96
C TRP A 263 -2.90 -3.48 -3.98
N LEU A 264 -3.67 -3.14 -2.95
CA LEU A 264 -3.33 -2.16 -1.92
C LEU A 264 -3.45 -2.79 -0.55
N GLY A 265 -2.57 -2.35 0.35
CA GLY A 265 -2.59 -2.77 1.75
C GLY A 265 -1.95 -1.73 2.66
N LEU A 266 -2.02 -1.96 3.97
CA LEU A 266 -1.33 -1.18 4.98
C LEU A 266 -0.19 -1.97 5.58
N MET A 267 0.93 -1.29 5.82
CA MET A 267 2.06 -1.78 6.60
C MET A 267 2.41 -0.80 7.71
N ALA A 268 3.02 -1.32 8.77
CA ALA A 268 3.59 -0.53 9.85
C ALA A 268 5.12 -0.76 9.91
N PRO A 269 5.90 0.14 10.53
CA PRO A 269 7.31 -0.11 10.79
C PRO A 269 7.53 -1.39 11.60
N LYS A 270 8.61 -2.09 11.33
CA LYS A 270 9.00 -3.28 12.11
C LYS A 270 9.17 -2.94 13.58
N GLY A 271 8.65 -3.79 14.45
CA GLY A 271 8.65 -3.56 15.90
C GLY A 271 7.38 -2.88 16.42
N THR A 272 6.44 -2.50 15.55
CA THR A 272 5.10 -2.06 15.99
C THR A 272 4.46 -3.17 16.85
N PRO A 273 3.92 -2.85 18.04
CA PRO A 273 3.35 -3.84 18.94
C PRO A 273 2.26 -4.68 18.27
N ALA A 274 2.31 -6.00 18.47
CA ALA A 274 1.36 -6.93 17.85
C ALA A 274 -0.11 -6.59 18.15
N ALA A 275 -0.41 -6.10 19.36
CA ALA A 275 -1.75 -5.66 19.74
C ALA A 275 -2.26 -4.51 18.86
N ILE A 276 -1.40 -3.55 18.48
CA ILE A 276 -1.73 -2.45 17.58
C ILE A 276 -1.97 -2.97 16.15
N VAL A 277 -1.08 -3.83 15.66
CA VAL A 277 -1.23 -4.45 14.33
C VAL A 277 -2.53 -5.22 14.23
N THR A 278 -2.85 -6.05 15.24
CA THR A 278 -4.10 -6.83 15.30
C THR A 278 -5.33 -5.92 15.36
N LYS A 279 -5.29 -4.84 16.15
CA LYS A 279 -6.39 -3.88 16.24
C LYS A 279 -6.64 -3.19 14.90
N LEU A 280 -5.58 -2.68 14.25
CA LEU A 280 -5.69 -2.05 12.93
C LEU A 280 -6.20 -3.05 11.88
N ASN A 281 -5.69 -4.29 11.87
CA ASN A 281 -6.17 -5.34 10.97
C ASN A 281 -7.67 -5.57 11.15
N ALA A 282 -8.13 -5.71 12.41
CA ALA A 282 -9.55 -5.93 12.70
C ALA A 282 -10.44 -4.76 12.24
N GLU A 283 -10.01 -3.51 12.44
CA GLU A 283 -10.78 -2.35 11.98
C GLU A 283 -10.84 -2.26 10.44
N VAL A 284 -9.71 -2.48 9.74
CA VAL A 284 -9.72 -2.56 8.27
C VAL A 284 -10.58 -3.72 7.78
N ALA A 285 -10.50 -4.89 8.42
CA ALA A 285 -11.29 -6.06 8.05
C ALA A 285 -12.80 -5.82 8.19
N LYS A 286 -13.26 -5.07 9.23
CA LYS A 286 -14.66 -4.66 9.35
C LYS A 286 -15.11 -3.82 8.16
N VAL A 287 -14.27 -2.88 7.73
CA VAL A 287 -14.55 -2.01 6.58
C VAL A 287 -14.61 -2.83 5.29
N THR A 288 -13.54 -3.56 4.96
CA THR A 288 -13.44 -4.33 3.70
C THR A 288 -14.37 -5.54 3.67
N GLY A 289 -14.76 -6.06 4.84
CA GLY A 289 -15.71 -7.15 5.02
C GLY A 289 -17.18 -6.72 4.93
N SER A 290 -17.49 -5.41 5.03
CA SER A 290 -18.87 -4.95 5.03
C SER A 290 -19.54 -5.16 3.67
N ALA A 291 -20.83 -5.57 3.69
CA ALA A 291 -21.59 -5.80 2.46
C ALA A 291 -21.76 -4.52 1.63
N GLU A 292 -21.80 -3.37 2.28
CA GLU A 292 -21.89 -2.06 1.63
C GLU A 292 -20.62 -1.77 0.81
N VAL A 293 -19.45 -1.86 1.43
CA VAL A 293 -18.15 -1.59 0.77
C VAL A 293 -17.90 -2.60 -0.36
N ARG A 294 -18.16 -3.88 -0.12
CA ARG A 294 -18.02 -4.92 -1.15
C ARG A 294 -18.88 -4.64 -2.37
N ARG A 295 -20.15 -4.27 -2.18
CA ARG A 295 -21.04 -3.91 -3.30
C ARG A 295 -20.59 -2.64 -4.03
N ALA A 296 -20.28 -1.59 -3.25
CA ALA A 296 -19.87 -0.31 -3.83
C ALA A 296 -18.56 -0.44 -4.65
N TRP A 297 -17.59 -1.18 -4.15
CA TRP A 297 -16.32 -1.39 -4.83
C TRP A 297 -16.45 -2.34 -6.02
N SER A 298 -17.22 -3.41 -5.89
CA SER A 298 -17.50 -4.32 -7.02
C SER A 298 -18.16 -3.58 -8.19
N ALA A 299 -19.11 -2.67 -7.91
CA ALA A 299 -19.73 -1.82 -8.94
C ALA A 299 -18.73 -0.86 -9.63
N GLN A 300 -17.56 -0.63 -9.03
CA GLN A 300 -16.48 0.18 -9.61
C GLN A 300 -15.37 -0.67 -10.24
N GLY A 301 -15.50 -2.00 -10.29
CA GLY A 301 -14.47 -2.89 -10.84
C GLY A 301 -13.29 -3.13 -9.90
N THR A 302 -13.53 -3.06 -8.58
CA THR A 302 -12.53 -3.37 -7.56
C THR A 302 -13.06 -4.40 -6.56
N THR A 303 -12.21 -5.25 -6.04
CA THR A 303 -12.58 -6.29 -5.09
C THR A 303 -11.96 -5.99 -3.73
N ALA A 304 -12.78 -5.90 -2.69
CA ALA A 304 -12.32 -5.75 -1.33
C ALA A 304 -11.59 -7.02 -0.86
N MET A 305 -10.45 -6.85 -0.20
CA MET A 305 -9.67 -7.95 0.37
C MET A 305 -9.80 -7.95 1.89
N THR A 306 -9.96 -9.13 2.47
CA THR A 306 -10.02 -9.31 3.92
C THR A 306 -9.16 -10.51 4.29
N MET A 307 -8.09 -10.28 5.06
CA MET A 307 -7.13 -11.30 5.52
C MET A 307 -6.72 -10.99 6.95
N GLY A 308 -6.45 -12.04 7.72
CA GLY A 308 -5.78 -11.90 9.02
C GLY A 308 -4.30 -11.53 8.87
N VAL A 309 -3.65 -11.12 9.96
CA VAL A 309 -2.26 -10.64 9.96
C VAL A 309 -1.27 -11.67 9.38
N ASP A 310 -1.43 -12.95 9.74
CA ASP A 310 -0.55 -14.02 9.23
C ASP A 310 -0.79 -14.31 7.76
N GLU A 311 -2.03 -14.18 7.29
CA GLU A 311 -2.39 -14.42 5.90
C GLU A 311 -1.85 -13.32 5.00
N ILE A 312 -2.03 -12.03 5.36
CA ILE A 312 -1.46 -10.91 4.60
C ILE A 312 0.08 -10.96 4.61
N SER A 313 0.70 -11.41 5.70
CA SER A 313 2.15 -11.57 5.77
C SER A 313 2.65 -12.60 4.76
N ARG A 314 1.98 -13.75 4.65
CA ARG A 314 2.28 -14.78 3.63
C ARG A 314 2.00 -14.27 2.22
N TYR A 315 0.90 -13.54 2.03
CA TYR A 315 0.54 -12.95 0.74
C TYR A 315 1.62 -11.99 0.23
N VAL A 316 2.06 -11.04 1.06
CA VAL A 316 3.14 -10.09 0.71
C VAL A 316 4.45 -10.81 0.42
N ALA A 317 4.82 -11.81 1.24
CA ALA A 317 6.05 -12.58 1.04
C ALA A 317 6.01 -13.42 -0.26
N GLY A 318 4.84 -13.91 -0.65
CA GLY A 318 4.66 -14.66 -1.89
C GLY A 318 4.56 -13.79 -3.16
N ASP A 319 4.35 -12.48 -2.99
CA ASP A 319 4.27 -11.50 -4.09
C ASP A 319 5.68 -10.90 -4.42
N ILE A 320 6.69 -11.10 -3.56
CA ILE A 320 8.10 -10.73 -3.78
C ILE A 320 8.80 -11.73 -4.70
#